data_82fadc66490d1c86b787ee54a635ae08
#
_entry.id   82fadc66490d1c86b787ee54a635ae08
#
_cell.length_a   1.000
_cell.length_b   1.000
_cell.length_c   1.000
_cell.angle_alpha   90.00
_cell.angle_beta   90.00
_cell.angle_gamma   90.00
#
_symmetry.space_group_name_H-M   'P 1'
#
loop_
_entity.id
_entity.type
_entity.pdbx_description
1 polymer ?
#
loop_
_entity_poly.entity_id
_entity_poly.type
_entity_poly.pdbx_seq_one_letter_code
_entity_poly.pdbx_strand_id
1 'polypeptide(L)'
;MNATLKSIAFFISLFLFHGNLDAESNPHKFIDSQAQSMVSIITDNQALYLRNPQQFKDKINEVFEPMVDFRRVGASVMGKKYYLASTKSQRLIFIQSFKTSLLDTYASTLAQWGDQKIVTVFPDINEYKKVEDVQQNLITSSNTYPITYKVRQDKNGNWLIINIIVNGVNLGLTFRNQFQALAIKHDENIDEIIKHWTSNANID
;
A
#
# COMPACT_ATOMS: atom_id res chain seq x y z
N MET A 1 -39.57 31.66 56.39
CA MET A 1 -39.23 30.22 56.44
C MET A 1 -38.42 29.90 55.22
N ASN A 2 -37.12 29.77 55.43
CA ASN A 2 -36.12 29.74 54.36
C ASN A 2 -35.89 28.30 53.88
N ALA A 3 -36.04 28.06 52.56
CA ALA A 3 -35.62 26.86 51.94
C ALA A 3 -34.41 27.17 51.01
N THR A 4 -33.23 26.75 51.46
CA THR A 4 -31.98 26.85 50.76
C THR A 4 -31.88 25.83 49.65
N LEU A 5 -31.81 26.30 48.41
CA LEU A 5 -31.55 25.48 47.21
C LEU A 5 -30.07 25.16 47.09
N LYS A 6 -29.66 23.91 47.34
CA LYS A 6 -28.30 23.45 47.12
C LYS A 6 -28.12 23.12 45.65
N SER A 7 -27.33 23.92 44.93
CA SER A 7 -26.84 23.62 43.60
C SER A 7 -25.81 22.53 43.68
N ILE A 8 -26.09 21.34 43.09
CA ILE A 8 -25.14 20.29 42.84
C ILE A 8 -24.50 20.57 41.46
N ALA A 9 -23.28 21.08 41.47
CA ALA A 9 -22.47 21.20 40.26
C ALA A 9 -21.96 19.80 39.90
N PHE A 10 -22.52 19.20 38.84
CA PHE A 10 -22.06 17.95 38.26
C PHE A 10 -20.86 18.24 37.35
N PHE A 11 -19.66 18.02 37.88
CA PHE A 11 -18.41 18.10 37.11
C PHE A 11 -18.34 16.88 36.17
N ILE A 12 -18.76 17.06 34.91
CA ILE A 12 -18.49 16.09 33.83
C ILE A 12 -17.01 16.26 33.47
N SER A 13 -16.18 15.42 34.07
CA SER A 13 -14.79 15.22 33.64
C SER A 13 -14.80 14.50 32.29
N LEU A 14 -14.69 15.29 31.20
CA LEU A 14 -14.50 14.77 29.86
C LEU A 14 -13.08 14.20 29.78
N PHE A 15 -12.92 12.91 30.11
CA PHE A 15 -11.71 12.17 29.77
C PHE A 15 -11.60 12.08 28.26
N LEU A 16 -10.91 13.05 27.66
CA LEU A 16 -10.39 12.92 26.32
C LEU A 16 -9.36 11.78 26.34
N PHE A 17 -9.82 10.58 26.05
CA PHE A 17 -8.94 9.52 25.62
C PHE A 17 -8.29 9.98 24.30
N HIS A 18 -7.17 10.69 24.44
CA HIS A 18 -6.21 10.76 23.37
C HIS A 18 -5.58 9.35 23.28
N GLY A 19 -6.24 8.47 22.54
CA GLY A 19 -5.59 7.28 22.06
C GLY A 19 -4.44 7.77 21.17
N ASN A 20 -3.24 7.83 21.73
CA ASN A 20 -2.05 7.82 20.91
C ASN A 20 -2.15 6.52 20.11
N LEU A 21 -2.49 6.62 18.84
CA LEU A 21 -2.17 5.57 17.87
C LEU A 21 -0.64 5.59 17.82
N ASP A 22 -0.02 4.86 18.76
CA ASP A 22 1.41 4.61 18.71
C ASP A 22 1.65 3.94 17.35
N ALA A 23 2.38 4.64 16.50
CA ALA A 23 2.78 4.09 15.22
C ALA A 23 3.45 2.74 15.50
N GLU A 24 3.02 1.67 14.80
CA GLU A 24 3.59 0.32 15.01
C GLU A 24 5.10 0.38 14.82
N SER A 25 5.83 0.19 15.90
CA SER A 25 7.29 0.32 15.89
C SER A 25 7.99 -0.83 15.16
N ASN A 26 7.30 -1.97 15.04
CA ASN A 26 7.81 -3.19 14.41
C ASN A 26 7.32 -3.31 12.96
N PRO A 27 8.22 -3.24 11.96
CA PRO A 27 7.85 -3.31 10.55
C PRO A 27 7.25 -4.66 10.14
N HIS A 28 7.62 -5.74 10.82
CA HIS A 28 7.08 -7.08 10.53
C HIS A 28 5.63 -7.18 11.00
N LYS A 29 5.29 -6.65 12.18
CA LYS A 29 3.90 -6.57 12.65
C LYS A 29 3.07 -5.64 11.77
N PHE A 30 3.63 -4.52 11.32
CA PHE A 30 2.96 -3.63 10.37
C PHE A 30 2.58 -4.39 9.09
N ILE A 31 3.53 -5.05 8.44
CA ILE A 31 3.28 -5.81 7.19
C ILE A 31 2.31 -6.96 7.44
N ASP A 32 2.45 -7.68 8.56
CA ASP A 32 1.53 -8.77 8.93
C ASP A 32 0.10 -8.26 9.05
N SER A 33 -0.12 -7.21 9.83
CA SER A 33 -1.44 -6.60 10.02
C SER A 33 -2.07 -6.13 8.71
N GLN A 34 -1.29 -5.45 7.85
CA GLN A 34 -1.78 -4.99 6.56
C GLN A 34 -2.14 -6.15 5.62
N ALA A 35 -1.31 -7.20 5.60
CA ALA A 35 -1.57 -8.39 4.78
C ALA A 35 -2.83 -9.13 5.24
N GLN A 36 -3.02 -9.34 6.55
CA GLN A 36 -4.23 -9.97 7.09
C GLN A 36 -5.48 -9.11 6.81
N SER A 37 -5.39 -7.80 6.96
CA SER A 37 -6.47 -6.87 6.62
C SER A 37 -6.83 -6.95 5.13
N MET A 38 -5.81 -7.03 4.26
CA MET A 38 -6.01 -7.17 2.82
C MET A 38 -6.72 -8.51 2.49
N VAL A 39 -6.27 -9.62 3.08
CA VAL A 39 -6.90 -10.94 2.89
C VAL A 39 -8.36 -10.91 3.36
N SER A 40 -8.65 -10.34 4.53
CA SER A 40 -10.02 -10.21 5.03
C SER A 40 -10.90 -9.41 4.05
N ILE A 41 -10.44 -8.22 3.61
CA ILE A 41 -11.21 -7.41 2.65
C ILE A 41 -11.44 -8.17 1.33
N ILE A 42 -10.44 -8.87 0.83
CA ILE A 42 -10.59 -9.67 -0.40
C ILE A 42 -11.65 -10.75 -0.20
N THR A 43 -11.54 -11.57 0.85
CA THR A 43 -12.42 -12.71 1.08
C THR A 43 -13.86 -12.28 1.36
N ASP A 44 -14.05 -11.22 2.14
CA ASP A 44 -15.37 -10.69 2.49
C ASP A 44 -16.08 -10.03 1.30
N ASN A 45 -15.34 -9.64 0.27
CA ASN A 45 -15.87 -8.89 -0.88
C ASN A 45 -15.73 -9.61 -2.23
N GLN A 46 -15.33 -10.88 -2.29
CA GLN A 46 -15.17 -11.61 -3.56
C GLN A 46 -16.42 -11.56 -4.44
N ALA A 47 -17.59 -11.81 -3.85
CA ALA A 47 -18.87 -11.76 -4.57
C ALA A 47 -19.19 -10.35 -5.13
N LEU A 48 -18.59 -9.31 -4.57
CA LEU A 48 -18.74 -7.94 -5.05
C LEU A 48 -18.02 -7.73 -6.37
N TYR A 49 -16.88 -8.39 -6.60
CA TYR A 49 -16.15 -8.29 -7.85
C TYR A 49 -17.00 -8.65 -9.07
N LEU A 50 -17.84 -9.68 -8.97
CA LEU A 50 -18.73 -10.11 -10.07
C LEU A 50 -19.88 -9.12 -10.32
N ARG A 51 -20.35 -8.42 -9.29
CA ARG A 51 -21.49 -7.51 -9.36
C ARG A 51 -21.10 -6.06 -9.65
N ASN A 52 -20.01 -5.62 -9.04
CA ASN A 52 -19.50 -4.26 -9.15
C ASN A 52 -17.98 -4.25 -8.95
N PRO A 53 -17.20 -4.54 -10.03
CA PRO A 53 -15.74 -4.59 -9.95
C PRO A 53 -15.11 -3.29 -9.43
N GLN A 54 -15.73 -2.13 -9.71
CA GLN A 54 -15.21 -0.85 -9.22
C GLN A 54 -15.32 -0.76 -7.71
N GLN A 55 -16.45 -1.10 -7.14
CA GLN A 55 -16.64 -1.09 -5.68
C GLN A 55 -15.71 -2.09 -4.96
N PHE A 56 -15.41 -3.25 -5.58
CA PHE A 56 -14.39 -4.16 -5.07
C PHE A 56 -13.01 -3.51 -5.03
N LYS A 57 -12.60 -2.84 -6.11
CA LYS A 57 -11.33 -2.10 -6.17
C LYS A 57 -11.26 -0.99 -5.14
N ASP A 58 -12.37 -0.28 -4.91
CA ASP A 58 -12.44 0.77 -3.89
C ASP A 58 -12.20 0.20 -2.48
N LYS A 59 -12.76 -0.99 -2.17
CA LYS A 59 -12.50 -1.71 -0.92
C LYS A 59 -11.05 -2.13 -0.76
N ILE A 60 -10.44 -2.67 -1.80
CA ILE A 60 -9.00 -3.00 -1.78
C ILE A 60 -8.17 -1.73 -1.54
N ASN A 61 -8.53 -0.61 -2.19
CA ASN A 61 -7.80 0.64 -2.07
C ASN A 61 -7.85 1.24 -0.65
N GLU A 62 -8.91 0.99 0.14
CA GLU A 62 -9.01 1.44 1.54
C GLU A 62 -7.82 0.94 2.41
N VAL A 63 -7.31 -0.28 2.13
CA VAL A 63 -6.13 -0.84 2.81
C VAL A 63 -4.84 -0.51 2.04
N PHE A 64 -4.88 -0.60 0.71
CA PHE A 64 -3.69 -0.48 -0.13
C PHE A 64 -3.08 0.92 -0.12
N GLU A 65 -3.90 1.96 -0.19
CA GLU A 65 -3.43 3.34 -0.29
C GLU A 65 -2.64 3.81 0.94
N PRO A 66 -3.10 3.60 2.19
CA PRO A 66 -2.38 4.07 3.37
C PRO A 66 -1.10 3.29 3.68
N MET A 67 -0.93 2.06 3.16
CA MET A 67 0.26 1.26 3.45
C MET A 67 1.44 1.50 2.50
N VAL A 68 1.25 2.26 1.40
CA VAL A 68 2.27 2.47 0.36
C VAL A 68 2.67 3.94 0.24
N ASP A 69 3.96 4.24 0.24
CA ASP A 69 4.47 5.57 -0.13
C ASP A 69 4.42 5.76 -1.66
N PHE A 70 3.22 5.98 -2.19
CA PHE A 70 3.00 6.17 -3.63
C PHE A 70 3.81 7.33 -4.23
N ARG A 71 4.12 8.37 -3.44
CA ARG A 71 4.96 9.47 -3.91
C ARG A 71 6.39 9.01 -4.17
N ARG A 72 6.93 8.21 -3.27
CA ARG A 72 8.29 7.67 -3.39
C ARG A 72 8.36 6.58 -4.45
N VAL A 73 7.38 5.67 -4.47
CA VAL A 73 7.29 4.62 -5.48
C VAL A 73 7.16 5.24 -6.87
N GLY A 74 6.24 6.19 -7.07
CA GLY A 74 6.08 6.89 -8.35
C GLY A 74 7.34 7.63 -8.79
N ALA A 75 8.03 8.32 -7.87
CA ALA A 75 9.31 8.97 -8.18
C ALA A 75 10.41 7.95 -8.59
N SER A 76 10.43 6.76 -7.96
CA SER A 76 11.35 5.67 -8.30
C SER A 76 11.05 5.08 -9.68
N VAL A 77 9.77 4.89 -10.00
CA VAL A 77 9.29 4.38 -11.29
C VAL A 77 9.62 5.36 -12.42
N MET A 78 9.31 6.63 -12.27
CA MET A 78 9.70 7.67 -13.26
C MET A 78 11.22 7.74 -13.43
N GLY A 79 11.99 7.52 -12.36
CA GLY A 79 13.43 7.71 -12.31
C GLY A 79 13.83 9.18 -12.31
N LYS A 80 15.08 9.44 -11.92
CA LYS A 80 15.57 10.82 -11.69
C LYS A 80 15.38 11.75 -12.91
N LYS A 81 15.66 11.26 -14.12
CA LYS A 81 15.55 12.04 -15.36
C LYS A 81 14.15 12.62 -15.53
N TYR A 82 13.14 11.76 -15.60
CA TYR A 82 11.76 12.15 -15.90
C TYR A 82 11.07 12.81 -14.70
N TYR A 83 11.42 12.38 -13.47
CA TYR A 83 10.91 13.03 -12.27
C TYR A 83 11.34 14.50 -12.16
N LEU A 84 12.60 14.82 -12.51
CA LEU A 84 13.08 16.21 -12.50
C LEU A 84 12.54 17.04 -13.67
N ALA A 85 12.35 16.43 -14.84
CA ALA A 85 11.78 17.08 -16.01
C ALA A 85 10.26 17.33 -15.90
N SER A 86 9.55 16.56 -15.09
CA SER A 86 8.09 16.67 -14.92
C SER A 86 7.69 17.83 -14.02
N THR A 87 6.52 18.39 -14.27
CA THR A 87 5.82 19.34 -13.39
C THR A 87 5.24 18.63 -12.16
N LYS A 88 4.88 19.41 -11.14
CA LYS A 88 4.17 18.87 -9.95
C LYS A 88 2.85 18.21 -10.36
N SER A 89 2.11 18.80 -11.30
CA SER A 89 0.83 18.26 -11.79
C SER A 89 1.04 16.91 -12.47
N GLN A 90 1.98 16.79 -13.39
CA GLN A 90 2.31 15.54 -14.09
C GLN A 90 2.69 14.41 -13.12
N ARG A 91 3.47 14.71 -12.06
CA ARG A 91 3.80 13.73 -11.01
C ARG A 91 2.57 13.23 -10.27
N LEU A 92 1.66 14.14 -9.91
CA LEU A 92 0.41 13.76 -9.22
C LEU A 92 -0.50 12.92 -10.11
N ILE A 93 -0.65 13.30 -11.39
CA ILE A 93 -1.43 12.53 -12.36
C ILE A 93 -0.81 11.15 -12.57
N PHE A 94 0.52 11.07 -12.72
CA PHE A 94 1.20 9.78 -12.86
C PHE A 94 0.98 8.88 -11.63
N ILE A 95 1.14 9.41 -10.41
CA ILE A 95 0.91 8.65 -9.18
C ILE A 95 -0.52 8.09 -9.14
N GLN A 96 -1.51 8.89 -9.52
CA GLN A 96 -2.90 8.44 -9.58
C GLN A 96 -3.10 7.37 -10.66
N SER A 97 -2.58 7.57 -11.86
CA SER A 97 -2.64 6.59 -12.96
C SER A 97 -1.93 5.28 -12.58
N PHE A 98 -0.78 5.37 -11.92
CA PHE A 98 -0.04 4.22 -11.44
C PHE A 98 -0.86 3.41 -10.41
N LYS A 99 -1.43 4.08 -9.42
CA LYS A 99 -2.28 3.44 -8.40
C LYS A 99 -3.51 2.77 -9.03
N THR A 100 -4.23 3.50 -9.88
CA THR A 100 -5.42 2.97 -10.56
C THR A 100 -5.07 1.76 -11.42
N SER A 101 -4.00 1.82 -12.20
CA SER A 101 -3.61 0.72 -13.09
C SER A 101 -3.15 -0.53 -12.33
N LEU A 102 -2.57 -0.39 -11.11
CA LEU A 102 -2.29 -1.55 -10.25
C LEU A 102 -3.59 -2.26 -9.84
N LEU A 103 -4.59 -1.51 -9.39
CA LEU A 103 -5.88 -2.07 -9.02
C LEU A 103 -6.59 -2.70 -10.22
N ASP A 104 -6.57 -2.06 -11.39
CA ASP A 104 -7.18 -2.59 -12.61
C ASP A 104 -6.51 -3.89 -13.08
N THR A 105 -5.18 -3.96 -12.99
CA THR A 105 -4.42 -5.13 -13.44
C THR A 105 -4.61 -6.33 -12.51
N TYR A 106 -4.63 -6.11 -11.19
CA TYR A 106 -4.57 -7.21 -10.22
C TYR A 106 -5.90 -7.54 -9.55
N ALA A 107 -6.95 -6.71 -9.70
CA ALA A 107 -8.24 -6.95 -9.03
C ALA A 107 -8.84 -8.32 -9.33
N SER A 108 -8.77 -8.80 -10.58
CA SER A 108 -9.28 -10.12 -10.96
C SER A 108 -8.53 -11.26 -10.28
N THR A 109 -7.21 -11.16 -10.16
CA THR A 109 -6.38 -12.14 -9.46
C THR A 109 -6.66 -12.13 -7.96
N LEU A 110 -6.79 -10.94 -7.35
CA LEU A 110 -7.17 -10.80 -5.95
C LEU A 110 -8.55 -11.38 -5.66
N ALA A 111 -9.53 -11.17 -6.55
CA ALA A 111 -10.87 -11.74 -6.41
C ALA A 111 -10.91 -13.28 -6.49
N GLN A 112 -9.85 -13.92 -6.98
CA GLN A 112 -9.69 -15.39 -7.03
C GLN A 112 -8.99 -15.95 -5.77
N TRP A 113 -8.79 -15.14 -4.73
CA TRP A 113 -8.22 -15.60 -3.48
C TRP A 113 -9.04 -16.74 -2.91
N GLY A 114 -8.40 -17.85 -2.57
CA GLY A 114 -9.04 -19.08 -2.08
C GLY A 114 -8.42 -19.56 -0.77
N ASP A 115 -7.76 -20.70 -0.83
CA ASP A 115 -7.10 -21.37 0.30
C ASP A 115 -5.66 -20.91 0.55
N GLN A 116 -5.18 -19.92 -0.21
CA GLN A 116 -3.85 -19.36 -0.04
C GLN A 116 -3.70 -18.75 1.36
N LYS A 117 -2.47 -18.87 1.88
CA LYS A 117 -2.08 -18.29 3.17
C LYS A 117 -0.91 -17.34 3.00
N ILE A 118 -0.92 -16.26 3.74
CA ILE A 118 0.22 -15.37 3.84
C ILE A 118 0.80 -15.46 5.24
N VAL A 119 2.10 -15.72 5.34
CA VAL A 119 2.81 -15.95 6.61
C VAL A 119 4.01 -15.04 6.69
N THR A 120 4.05 -14.19 7.71
CA THR A 120 5.15 -13.27 7.95
C THR A 120 6.29 -13.96 8.69
N VAL A 121 7.52 -13.69 8.27
CA VAL A 121 8.74 -14.13 8.96
C VAL A 121 9.10 -13.08 10.00
N PHE A 122 9.08 -13.47 11.27
CA PHE A 122 9.48 -12.61 12.39
C PHE A 122 10.91 -12.95 12.81
N PRO A 123 11.88 -12.04 12.63
CA PRO A 123 13.23 -12.23 13.13
C PRO A 123 13.26 -12.01 14.66
N ASP A 124 14.22 -12.64 15.31
CA ASP A 124 14.48 -12.43 16.74
C ASP A 124 15.35 -11.16 16.94
N ILE A 125 14.78 -10.00 16.60
CA ILE A 125 15.41 -8.68 16.79
C ILE A 125 14.38 -7.69 17.36
N ASN A 126 14.87 -6.72 18.13
CA ASN A 126 14.05 -5.71 18.78
C ASN A 126 14.34 -4.28 18.32
N GLU A 127 15.36 -4.08 17.47
CA GLU A 127 15.74 -2.78 16.95
C GLU A 127 15.67 -2.79 15.43
N TYR A 128 15.10 -1.74 14.86
CA TYR A 128 14.88 -1.62 13.43
C TYR A 128 15.48 -0.32 12.89
N LYS A 129 16.07 -0.39 11.72
CA LYS A 129 16.54 0.79 10.98
C LYS A 129 15.34 1.52 10.38
N LYS A 130 15.56 2.76 9.88
CA LYS A 130 14.54 3.53 9.17
C LYS A 130 14.10 2.93 7.83
N VAL A 131 14.83 1.95 7.33
CA VAL A 131 14.50 1.15 6.13
C VAL A 131 14.78 -0.29 6.48
N GLU A 132 13.79 -1.15 6.30
CA GLU A 132 13.85 -2.58 6.59
C GLU A 132 13.28 -3.40 5.43
N ASP A 133 13.72 -4.65 5.35
CA ASP A 133 13.16 -5.65 4.48
C ASP A 133 12.35 -6.65 5.32
N VAL A 134 11.05 -6.74 5.03
CA VAL A 134 10.13 -7.68 5.69
C VAL A 134 9.79 -8.81 4.74
N GLN A 135 9.93 -10.04 5.21
CA GLN A 135 9.65 -11.24 4.42
C GLN A 135 8.30 -11.85 4.78
N GLN A 136 7.56 -12.24 3.76
CA GLN A 136 6.38 -13.09 3.86
C GLN A 136 6.49 -14.25 2.87
N ASN A 137 5.77 -15.32 3.17
CA ASN A 137 5.56 -16.44 2.27
C ASN A 137 4.08 -16.49 1.87
N LEU A 138 3.80 -16.39 0.58
CA LEU A 138 2.50 -16.73 0.01
C LEU A 138 2.49 -18.24 -0.27
N ILE A 139 1.69 -18.96 0.50
CA ILE A 139 1.60 -20.43 0.43
C ILE A 139 0.30 -20.77 -0.31
N THR A 140 0.44 -21.56 -1.37
CA THR A 140 -0.66 -22.15 -2.14
C THR A 140 -0.70 -23.65 -1.92
N SER A 141 -1.67 -24.33 -2.49
CA SER A 141 -1.75 -25.80 -2.46
C SER A 141 -0.55 -26.50 -3.12
N SER A 142 0.15 -25.84 -4.06
CA SER A 142 1.23 -26.44 -4.85
C SER A 142 2.61 -25.82 -4.60
N ASN A 143 2.68 -24.54 -4.23
CA ASN A 143 3.93 -23.79 -4.17
C ASN A 143 3.97 -22.80 -3.01
N THR A 144 5.18 -22.37 -2.66
CA THR A 144 5.42 -21.24 -1.76
C THR A 144 6.18 -20.15 -2.52
N TYR A 145 5.63 -18.93 -2.54
CA TYR A 145 6.23 -17.78 -3.20
C TYR A 145 6.74 -16.80 -2.15
N PRO A 146 8.06 -16.56 -2.06
CA PRO A 146 8.61 -15.57 -1.15
C PRO A 146 8.26 -14.16 -1.63
N ILE A 147 7.86 -13.31 -0.69
CA ILE A 147 7.60 -11.89 -0.90
C ILE A 147 8.51 -11.11 0.03
N THR A 148 9.23 -10.13 -0.49
CA THR A 148 10.02 -9.19 0.32
C THR A 148 9.44 -7.79 0.12
N TYR A 149 9.00 -7.19 1.21
CA TYR A 149 8.57 -5.79 1.26
C TYR A 149 9.73 -4.95 1.75
N LYS A 150 10.16 -3.98 0.95
CA LYS A 150 11.02 -2.92 1.45
C LYS A 150 10.16 -1.83 2.05
N VAL A 151 10.29 -1.62 3.36
CA VAL A 151 9.53 -0.61 4.10
C VAL A 151 10.43 0.51 4.62
N ARG A 152 9.85 1.67 4.85
CA ARG A 152 10.55 2.84 5.36
C ARG A 152 9.67 3.60 6.35
N GLN A 153 10.27 4.04 7.46
CA GLN A 153 9.60 4.99 8.35
C GLN A 153 9.51 6.39 7.73
N ASP A 154 8.34 6.98 7.81
CA ASP A 154 8.14 8.40 7.50
C ASP A 154 8.62 9.28 8.67
N LYS A 155 8.42 10.61 8.56
CA LYS A 155 8.77 11.57 9.60
C LYS A 155 7.96 11.44 10.90
N ASN A 156 6.81 10.79 10.85
CA ASN A 156 5.91 10.58 11.98
C ASN A 156 6.13 9.20 12.64
N GLY A 157 7.08 8.40 12.12
CA GLY A 157 7.36 7.05 12.61
C GLY A 157 6.53 5.95 11.97
N ASN A 158 5.62 6.25 11.02
CA ASN A 158 4.80 5.25 10.35
C ASN A 158 5.61 4.49 9.31
N TRP A 159 5.46 3.17 9.28
CA TRP A 159 6.02 2.34 8.22
C TRP A 159 5.20 2.46 6.94
N LEU A 160 5.88 2.54 5.80
CA LEU A 160 5.27 2.59 4.47
C LEU A 160 6.08 1.70 3.52
N ILE A 161 5.39 0.97 2.67
CA ILE A 161 6.01 0.15 1.61
C ILE A 161 6.57 1.09 0.54
N ILE A 162 7.83 0.86 0.16
CA ILE A 162 8.51 1.61 -0.91
C ILE A 162 8.97 0.72 -2.06
N ASN A 163 8.94 -0.60 -1.91
CA ASN A 163 9.17 -1.57 -2.97
C ASN A 163 8.68 -2.96 -2.55
N ILE A 164 8.37 -3.81 -3.52
CA ILE A 164 7.99 -5.20 -3.31
C ILE A 164 8.77 -6.07 -4.30
N ILE A 165 9.26 -7.22 -3.81
CA ILE A 165 9.89 -8.27 -4.61
C ILE A 165 9.05 -9.53 -4.41
N VAL A 166 8.49 -10.09 -5.47
CA VAL A 166 7.67 -11.31 -5.42
C VAL A 166 8.38 -12.39 -6.22
N ASN A 167 8.70 -13.49 -5.58
CA ASN A 167 9.39 -14.63 -6.22
C ASN A 167 10.63 -14.21 -7.01
N GLY A 168 11.44 -13.28 -6.48
CA GLY A 168 12.63 -12.73 -7.13
C GLY A 168 12.37 -11.60 -8.13
N VAL A 169 11.13 -11.36 -8.55
CA VAL A 169 10.77 -10.26 -9.46
C VAL A 169 10.63 -8.95 -8.67
N ASN A 170 11.52 -7.99 -8.95
CA ASN A 170 11.48 -6.67 -8.33
C ASN A 170 10.48 -5.76 -9.05
N LEU A 171 9.29 -5.56 -8.45
CA LEU A 171 8.20 -4.81 -9.07
C LEU A 171 8.57 -3.34 -9.34
N GLY A 172 9.27 -2.69 -8.41
CA GLY A 172 9.71 -1.31 -8.62
C GLY A 172 10.66 -1.16 -9.81
N LEU A 173 11.57 -2.11 -10.01
CA LEU A 173 12.46 -2.13 -11.17
C LEU A 173 11.68 -2.45 -12.46
N THR A 174 10.77 -3.41 -12.42
CA THR A 174 9.93 -3.78 -13.56
C THR A 174 9.11 -2.58 -14.04
N PHE A 175 8.41 -1.90 -13.14
CA PHE A 175 7.63 -0.72 -13.50
C PHE A 175 8.51 0.44 -13.99
N ARG A 176 9.70 0.62 -13.44
CA ARG A 176 10.64 1.60 -13.95
C ARG A 176 11.07 1.30 -15.38
N ASN A 177 11.36 0.04 -15.70
CA ASN A 177 11.71 -0.36 -17.06
C ASN A 177 10.55 -0.15 -18.03
N GLN A 178 9.31 -0.43 -17.60
CA GLN A 178 8.10 -0.13 -18.39
C GLN A 178 7.94 1.37 -18.65
N PHE A 179 8.16 2.21 -17.63
CA PHE A 179 8.12 3.67 -17.79
C PHE A 179 9.15 4.15 -18.82
N GLN A 180 10.39 3.63 -18.74
CA GLN A 180 11.45 3.97 -19.68
C GLN A 180 11.15 3.49 -21.09
N ALA A 181 10.57 2.30 -21.25
CA ALA A 181 10.14 1.80 -22.56
C ALA A 181 9.05 2.69 -23.19
N LEU A 182 8.06 3.12 -22.38
CA LEU A 182 7.05 4.09 -22.83
C LEU A 182 7.68 5.45 -23.17
N ALA A 183 8.68 5.89 -22.42
CA ALA A 183 9.36 7.15 -22.68
C ALA A 183 10.06 7.13 -24.04
N ILE A 184 10.73 6.03 -24.38
CA ILE A 184 11.33 5.86 -25.71
C ILE A 184 10.25 5.84 -26.80
N LYS A 185 9.16 5.10 -26.57
CA LYS A 185 8.06 4.96 -27.55
C LYS A 185 7.33 6.27 -27.84
N HIS A 186 7.28 7.19 -26.89
CA HIS A 186 6.54 8.45 -26.99
C HIS A 186 7.47 9.68 -27.00
N ASP A 187 8.70 9.56 -27.52
CA ASP A 187 9.67 10.66 -27.71
C ASP A 187 9.87 11.48 -26.42
N GLU A 188 9.90 10.79 -25.27
CA GLU A 188 10.06 11.38 -23.93
C GLU A 188 8.94 12.38 -23.52
N ASN A 189 7.83 12.41 -24.23
CA ASN A 189 6.68 13.25 -23.89
C ASN A 189 5.98 12.70 -22.64
N ILE A 190 6.14 13.39 -21.52
CA ILE A 190 5.66 12.95 -20.21
C ILE A 190 4.14 12.77 -20.19
N ASP A 191 3.38 13.63 -20.84
CA ASP A 191 1.91 13.55 -20.88
C ASP A 191 1.45 12.30 -21.66
N GLU A 192 2.10 12.00 -22.79
CA GLU A 192 1.81 10.78 -23.55
C GLU A 192 2.24 9.50 -22.79
N ILE A 193 3.38 9.54 -22.06
CA ILE A 193 3.78 8.41 -21.20
C ILE A 193 2.72 8.15 -20.14
N ILE A 194 2.25 9.19 -19.45
CA ILE A 194 1.23 9.07 -18.40
C ILE A 194 -0.08 8.53 -18.95
N LYS A 195 -0.50 9.03 -20.10
CA LYS A 195 -1.74 8.64 -20.79
C LYS A 195 -1.76 7.16 -21.18
N HIS A 196 -0.59 6.61 -21.58
CA HIS A 196 -0.46 5.22 -22.02
C HIS A 196 0.05 4.28 -20.93
N TRP A 197 0.14 4.77 -19.68
CA TRP A 197 0.64 3.97 -18.57
C TRP A 197 -0.33 2.84 -18.19
N THR A 198 0.21 1.64 -18.09
CA THR A 198 -0.45 0.48 -17.48
C THR A 198 0.56 -0.27 -16.62
N SER A 199 0.18 -0.65 -15.39
CA SER A 199 1.04 -1.44 -14.51
C SER A 199 0.89 -2.92 -14.83
N ASN A 200 1.85 -3.50 -15.53
CA ASN A 200 1.86 -4.94 -15.81
C ASN A 200 3.24 -5.50 -15.44
N ALA A 201 3.26 -6.42 -14.47
CA ALA A 201 4.45 -7.19 -14.14
C ALA A 201 4.08 -8.67 -14.26
N ASN A 202 4.70 -9.38 -15.19
CA ASN A 202 4.60 -10.84 -15.24
C ASN A 202 5.36 -11.39 -14.03
N ILE A 203 4.61 -12.01 -13.13
CA ILE A 203 5.10 -12.70 -11.94
C ILE A 203 4.76 -14.17 -12.16
N ASP A 204 5.59 -14.85 -12.98
CA ASP A 204 5.48 -16.27 -13.24
C ASP A 204 6.17 -17.11 -12.14
#